data_acb38d0f4e7abccf026734634255652d
#
_entry.id   acb38d0f4e7abccf026734634255652d
#
_cell.length_a   1.000
_cell.length_b   1.000
_cell.length_c   1.000
_cell.angle_alpha   90.00
_cell.angle_beta   90.00
_cell.angle_gamma   90.00
#
_symmetry.space_group_name_H-M   'P 1'
#
loop_
_entity.id
_entity.type
_entity.pdbx_description
1 polymer ?
#
loop_
_entity_poly.entity_id
_entity_poly.type
_entity_poly.pdbx_seq_one_letter_code
_entity_poly.pdbx_strand_id
1 'polypeptide(L)'
;LGIVVLGGGIVLGGVVLIRGYEPLDIVRLPVPEGFFYAVVHPDIVVSTKEAREVLPREVPLHDAVTQWGNVGGLVAGFALGDVALIGRSMHDVVAEPYRKGFIPGYDALKEQVLAGGALAMNIAGSGPSVFALASNYEAAVRISGEMKRHFEGLGIGCNSYAGRVSNAGARVVE
;
A
#
# COMPACT_ATOMS: atom_id res chain seq x y z
N LEU A 1 2.37 -11.94 12.93
CA LEU A 1 2.83 -10.67 12.35
C LEU A 1 1.60 -9.81 12.06
N GLY A 2 1.45 -8.68 12.77
CA GLY A 2 0.36 -7.74 12.51
C GLY A 2 0.51 -7.16 11.10
N ILE A 3 -0.56 -7.16 10.33
CA ILE A 3 -0.59 -6.55 9.00
C ILE A 3 -1.47 -5.31 9.09
N VAL A 4 -0.91 -4.15 8.82
CA VAL A 4 -1.71 -2.95 8.57
C VAL A 4 -2.24 -3.05 7.15
N VAL A 5 -3.55 -3.21 7.01
CA VAL A 5 -4.20 -3.35 5.71
C VAL A 5 -4.83 -2.02 5.34
N LEU A 6 -4.19 -1.30 4.43
CA LEU A 6 -4.83 -0.22 3.71
C LEU A 6 -5.84 -0.88 2.75
N GLY A 7 -7.11 -0.83 3.08
CA GLY A 7 -8.16 -1.45 2.27
C GLY A 7 -8.63 -2.85 2.72
N GLY A 8 -8.16 -3.41 3.83
CA GLY A 8 -8.82 -4.54 4.53
C GLY A 8 -10.24 -4.20 4.94
N GLY A 9 -10.53 -2.99 4.66
CA GLY A 9 -11.76 -2.34 4.69
C GLY A 9 -12.72 -2.55 3.52
N ILE A 10 -12.57 -3.50 2.62
CA ILE A 10 -13.68 -3.77 1.70
C ILE A 10 -14.94 -4.08 2.51
N VAL A 11 -14.80 -4.86 3.57
CA VAL A 11 -15.93 -5.17 4.47
C VAL A 11 -16.08 -4.12 5.57
N LEU A 12 -14.98 -3.66 6.18
CA LEU A 12 -15.03 -2.83 7.38
C LEU A 12 -14.90 -1.33 7.10
N GLY A 13 -14.33 -0.92 5.99
CA GLY A 13 -13.97 0.47 5.69
C GLY A 13 -12.77 0.98 6.49
N GLY A 14 -12.15 2.05 6.02
CA GLY A 14 -11.04 2.71 6.70
C GLY A 14 -9.72 1.94 6.63
N VAL A 15 -8.91 2.15 7.65
CA VAL A 15 -7.62 1.48 7.86
C VAL A 15 -7.73 0.57 9.07
N VAL A 16 -7.28 -0.66 8.94
CA VAL A 16 -7.34 -1.65 10.01
C VAL A 16 -5.99 -2.31 10.23
N LEU A 17 -5.68 -2.57 11.49
CA LEU A 17 -4.59 -3.44 11.90
C LEU A 17 -5.19 -4.82 12.22
N ILE A 18 -4.77 -5.85 11.51
CA ILE A 18 -5.06 -7.24 11.88
C ILE A 18 -3.94 -7.70 12.82
N ARG A 19 -4.26 -7.81 14.10
CA ARG A 19 -3.28 -8.20 15.13
C ARG A 19 -3.15 -9.72 15.25
N GLY A 20 -4.20 -10.45 14.95
CA GLY A 20 -4.22 -11.90 15.02
C GLY A 20 -5.36 -12.48 14.19
N TYR A 21 -5.25 -13.76 13.87
CA TYR A 21 -6.24 -14.48 13.06
C TYR A 21 -7.01 -15.53 13.86
N GLU A 22 -6.47 -16.03 14.98
CA GLU A 22 -7.08 -17.05 15.83
C GLU A 22 -6.91 -16.69 17.32
N PRO A 23 -7.89 -16.03 17.92
CA PRO A 23 -9.11 -15.45 17.32
C PRO A 23 -8.79 -14.25 16.43
N LEU A 24 -9.68 -13.94 15.49
CA LEU A 24 -9.53 -12.75 14.64
C LEU A 24 -9.57 -11.49 15.51
N ASP A 25 -8.48 -10.72 15.50
CA ASP A 25 -8.31 -9.50 16.28
C ASP A 25 -8.01 -8.32 15.35
N ILE A 26 -8.97 -7.41 15.25
CA ILE A 26 -8.92 -6.26 14.33
C ILE A 26 -9.04 -4.97 15.14
N VAL A 27 -8.09 -4.08 14.91
CA VAL A 27 -8.09 -2.72 15.46
C VAL A 27 -8.32 -1.72 14.35
N ARG A 28 -9.35 -0.87 14.45
CA ARG A 28 -9.56 0.23 13.52
C ARG A 28 -8.62 1.38 13.89
N LEU A 29 -7.99 1.94 12.87
CA LEU A 29 -7.15 3.11 13.01
C LEU A 29 -7.88 4.35 12.45
N PRO A 30 -7.76 5.52 13.08
CA PRO A 30 -8.32 6.75 12.55
C PRO A 30 -7.64 7.09 11.22
N VAL A 31 -8.40 7.60 10.26
CA VAL A 31 -7.86 8.06 8.97
C VAL A 31 -7.72 9.58 9.02
N PRO A 32 -6.51 10.13 8.90
CA PRO A 32 -6.29 11.58 8.87
C PRO A 32 -7.04 12.25 7.70
N GLU A 33 -7.49 13.49 7.90
CA GLU A 33 -8.20 14.24 6.83
C GLU A 33 -7.35 14.46 5.58
N GLY A 34 -6.06 14.66 5.72
CA GLY A 34 -5.10 14.84 4.63
C GLY A 34 -4.60 13.54 3.99
N PHE A 35 -5.33 12.44 4.11
CA PHE A 35 -4.88 11.13 3.65
C PHE A 35 -5.58 10.72 2.34
N PHE A 36 -4.83 10.80 1.25
CA PHE A 36 -5.30 10.45 -0.09
C PHE A 36 -4.44 9.33 -0.69
N TYR A 37 -5.00 8.62 -1.64
CA TYR A 37 -4.30 7.57 -2.36
C TYR A 37 -4.40 7.74 -3.88
N ALA A 38 -3.38 7.24 -4.57
CA ALA A 38 -3.39 6.89 -5.97
C ALA A 38 -3.19 5.38 -6.09
N VAL A 39 -3.91 4.71 -6.98
CA VAL A 39 -3.76 3.28 -7.25
C VAL A 39 -3.68 3.09 -8.76
N VAL A 40 -2.79 2.20 -9.20
CA VAL A 40 -2.81 1.67 -10.56
C VAL A 40 -2.90 0.15 -10.52
N HIS A 41 -3.74 -0.39 -11.37
CA HIS A 41 -3.85 -1.84 -11.61
C HIS A 41 -3.41 -2.13 -13.04
N PRO A 42 -2.17 -2.59 -13.24
CA PRO A 42 -1.71 -3.01 -14.57
C PRO A 42 -2.34 -4.34 -14.98
N ASP A 43 -2.54 -4.52 -16.28
CA ASP A 43 -3.12 -5.71 -16.89
C ASP A 43 -2.08 -6.86 -16.91
N ILE A 44 -1.65 -7.25 -15.72
CA ILE A 44 -0.67 -8.31 -15.47
C ILE A 44 -1.31 -9.32 -14.54
N VAL A 45 -1.07 -10.59 -14.79
CA VAL A 45 -1.51 -11.66 -13.88
C VAL A 45 -0.39 -12.02 -12.93
N VAL A 46 -0.63 -11.83 -11.64
CA VAL A 46 0.27 -12.28 -10.57
C VAL A 46 -0.44 -13.36 -9.76
N SER A 47 0.12 -14.57 -9.77
CA SER A 47 -0.40 -15.68 -8.97
C SER A 47 -0.19 -15.40 -7.49
N THR A 48 -1.28 -15.38 -6.72
CA THR A 48 -1.22 -15.23 -5.25
C THR A 48 -0.41 -16.36 -4.59
N LYS A 49 -0.41 -17.55 -5.20
CA LYS A 49 0.39 -18.69 -4.75
C LYS A 49 1.87 -18.38 -4.92
N GLU A 50 2.30 -17.99 -6.11
CA GLU A 50 3.69 -17.64 -6.41
C GLU A 50 4.16 -16.45 -5.56
N ALA A 51 3.31 -15.42 -5.39
CA ALA A 51 3.60 -14.27 -4.54
C ALA A 51 3.72 -14.61 -3.04
N ARG A 52 3.28 -15.79 -2.61
CA ARG A 52 3.53 -16.33 -1.27
C ARG A 52 4.79 -17.19 -1.22
N GLU A 53 5.00 -18.01 -2.25
CA GLU A 53 6.12 -18.94 -2.35
C GLU A 53 7.47 -18.21 -2.48
N VAL A 54 7.49 -17.01 -3.09
CA VAL A 54 8.69 -16.19 -3.23
C VAL A 54 9.17 -15.57 -1.90
N LEU A 55 8.31 -15.52 -0.88
CA LEU A 55 8.68 -14.95 0.41
C LEU A 55 9.67 -15.85 1.16
N PRO A 56 10.66 -15.26 1.84
CA PRO A 56 11.63 -16.02 2.62
C PRO A 56 10.94 -16.71 3.81
N ARG A 57 11.42 -17.87 4.18
CA ARG A 57 10.96 -18.60 5.38
C ARG A 57 11.51 -18.01 6.67
N GLU A 58 12.63 -17.32 6.59
CA GLU A 58 13.33 -16.68 7.70
C GLU A 58 13.64 -15.23 7.29
N VAL A 59 13.59 -14.33 8.25
CA VAL A 59 13.90 -12.91 8.06
C VAL A 59 15.09 -12.57 8.97
N PRO A 60 16.14 -11.93 8.44
CA PRO A 60 17.25 -11.46 9.27
C PRO A 60 16.73 -10.58 10.42
N LEU A 61 17.30 -10.73 11.61
CA LEU A 61 16.84 -9.98 12.79
C LEU A 61 16.88 -8.46 12.57
N HIS A 62 17.86 -7.96 11.85
CA HIS A 62 17.96 -6.54 11.49
C HIS A 62 16.72 -6.08 10.69
N ASP A 63 16.31 -6.85 9.68
CA ASP A 63 15.14 -6.52 8.83
C ASP A 63 13.85 -6.66 9.63
N ALA A 64 13.76 -7.67 10.49
CA ALA A 64 12.63 -7.85 11.40
C ALA A 64 12.48 -6.65 12.35
N VAL A 65 13.56 -6.17 12.96
CA VAL A 65 13.54 -4.98 13.84
C VAL A 65 13.12 -3.73 13.06
N THR A 66 13.66 -3.54 11.85
CA THR A 66 13.27 -2.44 10.96
C THR A 66 11.79 -2.50 10.63
N GLN A 67 11.29 -3.68 10.25
CA GLN A 67 9.87 -3.87 9.92
C GLN A 67 8.95 -3.64 11.12
N TRP A 68 9.33 -4.07 12.33
CA TRP A 68 8.56 -3.81 13.54
C TRP A 68 8.51 -2.30 13.85
N GLY A 69 9.62 -1.59 13.68
CA GLY A 69 9.69 -0.14 13.80
C GLY A 69 8.76 0.55 12.80
N ASN A 70 8.76 0.10 11.54
CA ASN A 70 7.88 0.62 10.50
C ASN A 70 6.40 0.35 10.80
N VAL A 71 6.04 -0.86 11.25
CA VAL A 71 4.66 -1.16 11.66
C VAL A 71 4.23 -0.30 12.84
N GLY A 72 5.10 -0.18 13.87
CA GLY A 72 4.85 0.70 15.02
C GLY A 72 4.68 2.17 14.61
N GLY A 73 5.57 2.67 13.75
CA GLY A 73 5.52 4.03 13.22
C GLY A 73 4.26 4.28 12.39
N LEU A 74 3.84 3.30 11.59
CA LEU A 74 2.61 3.38 10.79
C LEU A 74 1.37 3.49 11.70
N VAL A 75 1.25 2.64 12.71
CA VAL A 75 0.15 2.67 13.69
C VAL A 75 0.15 3.99 14.47
N ALA A 76 1.33 4.43 14.96
CA ALA A 76 1.47 5.71 15.65
C ALA A 76 1.09 6.89 14.74
N GLY A 77 1.53 6.87 13.47
CA GLY A 77 1.21 7.89 12.49
C GLY A 77 -0.30 8.04 12.28
N PHE A 78 -1.03 6.93 12.14
CA PHE A 78 -2.49 6.97 12.06
C PHE A 78 -3.13 7.46 13.36
N ALA A 79 -2.67 6.98 14.52
CA ALA A 79 -3.22 7.40 15.81
C ALA A 79 -3.02 8.88 16.11
N LEU A 80 -1.90 9.46 15.69
CA LEU A 80 -1.53 10.85 15.88
C LEU A 80 -1.99 11.78 14.75
N GLY A 81 -2.47 11.24 13.64
CA GLY A 81 -2.76 12.00 12.43
C GLY A 81 -1.52 12.53 11.71
N ASP A 82 -0.34 11.97 12.00
CA ASP A 82 0.94 12.37 11.40
C ASP A 82 1.16 11.67 10.05
N VAL A 83 0.72 12.34 8.98
CA VAL A 83 0.82 11.84 7.60
C VAL A 83 2.28 11.66 7.16
N ALA A 84 3.21 12.48 7.66
CA ALA A 84 4.62 12.35 7.36
C ALA A 84 5.22 11.09 8.02
N LEU A 85 4.80 10.78 9.26
CA LEU A 85 5.18 9.55 9.93
C LEU A 85 4.61 8.32 9.20
N ILE A 86 3.35 8.38 8.76
CA ILE A 86 2.75 7.32 7.93
C ILE A 86 3.62 7.08 6.69
N GLY A 87 3.94 8.13 5.92
CA GLY A 87 4.72 8.03 4.70
C GLY A 87 6.08 7.35 4.92
N ARG A 88 6.89 7.85 5.85
CA ARG A 88 8.23 7.30 6.12
C ARG A 88 8.21 5.90 6.74
N SER A 89 7.09 5.49 7.33
CA SER A 89 6.91 4.15 7.92
C SER A 89 6.38 3.11 6.94
N MET A 90 6.00 3.52 5.73
CA MET A 90 5.51 2.62 4.68
C MET A 90 6.66 2.03 3.85
N HIS A 91 7.70 1.60 4.50
CA HIS A 91 8.82 0.91 3.89
C HIS A 91 8.79 -0.57 4.28
N ASP A 92 8.47 -1.44 3.31
CA ASP A 92 8.42 -2.88 3.51
C ASP A 92 9.76 -3.51 3.13
N VAL A 93 10.49 -4.00 4.12
CA VAL A 93 11.79 -4.68 3.93
C VAL A 93 11.66 -6.21 3.87
N VAL A 94 10.44 -6.74 4.09
CA VAL A 94 10.19 -8.19 4.20
C VAL A 94 9.53 -8.77 2.94
N ALA A 95 8.52 -8.13 2.39
CA ALA A 95 7.77 -8.71 1.27
C ALA A 95 8.05 -7.98 -0.06
N GLU A 96 8.13 -6.65 -0.04
CA GLU A 96 8.35 -5.85 -1.26
C GLU A 96 9.60 -6.28 -2.05
N PRO A 97 10.78 -6.52 -1.43
CA PRO A 97 11.99 -6.89 -2.17
C PRO A 97 11.82 -8.14 -3.06
N TYR A 98 10.95 -9.05 -2.65
CA TYR A 98 10.70 -10.30 -3.37
C TYR A 98 9.54 -10.17 -4.36
N ARG A 99 8.49 -9.41 -4.03
CA ARG A 99 7.28 -9.28 -4.86
C ARG A 99 7.43 -8.28 -6.01
N LYS A 100 8.29 -7.28 -5.86
CA LYS A 100 8.50 -6.26 -6.89
C LYS A 100 8.93 -6.83 -8.24
N GLY A 101 9.61 -7.99 -8.25
CA GLY A 101 10.01 -8.69 -9.47
C GLY A 101 8.85 -9.16 -10.35
N PHE A 102 7.63 -9.27 -9.81
CA PHE A 102 6.42 -9.58 -10.58
C PHE A 102 5.82 -8.36 -11.30
N ILE A 103 6.32 -7.15 -11.01
CA ILE A 103 5.76 -5.89 -11.51
C ILE A 103 6.81 -5.19 -12.36
N PRO A 104 6.71 -5.25 -13.71
CA PRO A 104 7.66 -4.60 -14.60
C PRO A 104 7.83 -3.12 -14.29
N GLY A 105 9.08 -2.67 -14.20
CA GLY A 105 9.41 -1.27 -13.96
C GLY A 105 9.13 -0.74 -12.55
N TYR A 106 8.86 -1.62 -11.57
CA TYR A 106 8.46 -1.21 -10.20
C TYR A 106 9.43 -0.21 -9.55
N ASP A 107 10.74 -0.47 -9.58
CA ASP A 107 11.73 0.38 -8.91
C ASP A 107 11.78 1.78 -9.55
N ALA A 108 11.77 1.85 -10.89
CA ALA A 108 11.75 3.11 -11.62
C ALA A 108 10.45 3.89 -11.36
N LEU A 109 9.30 3.19 -11.32
CA LEU A 109 8.03 3.79 -10.96
C LEU A 109 8.07 4.37 -9.54
N LYS A 110 8.59 3.61 -8.57
CA LYS A 110 8.67 4.03 -7.17
C LYS A 110 9.54 5.28 -7.02
N GLU A 111 10.71 5.30 -7.66
CA GLU A 111 11.60 6.46 -7.68
C GLU A 111 10.91 7.68 -8.28
N GLN A 112 10.28 7.54 -9.45
CA GLN A 112 9.55 8.60 -10.13
C GLN A 112 8.44 9.18 -9.27
N VAL A 113 7.62 8.34 -8.68
CA VAL A 113 6.44 8.73 -7.89
C VAL A 113 6.85 9.43 -6.59
N LEU A 114 7.91 8.95 -5.92
CA LEU A 114 8.44 9.60 -4.72
C LEU A 114 9.10 10.94 -5.05
N ALA A 115 9.88 11.03 -6.12
CA ALA A 115 10.42 12.31 -6.61
C ALA A 115 9.31 13.29 -7.02
N GLY A 116 8.18 12.79 -7.51
CA GLY A 116 6.96 13.53 -7.81
C GLY A 116 6.18 13.98 -6.57
N GLY A 117 6.64 13.71 -5.35
CA GLY A 117 6.04 14.17 -4.10
C GLY A 117 5.01 13.23 -3.49
N ALA A 118 4.98 11.95 -3.89
CA ALA A 118 4.26 10.95 -3.13
C ALA A 118 4.91 10.74 -1.75
N LEU A 119 4.11 10.51 -0.73
CA LEU A 119 4.58 10.25 0.63
C LEU A 119 5.15 8.83 0.77
N ALA A 120 4.61 7.89 0.02
CA ALA A 120 5.04 6.51 -0.05
C ALA A 120 4.46 5.83 -1.30
N MET A 121 5.05 4.71 -1.72
CA MET A 121 4.49 3.80 -2.72
C MET A 121 4.77 2.36 -2.32
N ASN A 122 3.77 1.49 -2.41
CA ASN A 122 3.89 0.06 -2.10
C ASN A 122 2.99 -0.80 -2.99
N ILE A 123 3.23 -2.11 -2.91
CA ILE A 123 2.43 -3.14 -3.58
C ILE A 123 1.14 -3.36 -2.77
N ALA A 124 0.01 -3.42 -3.45
CA ALA A 124 -1.27 -3.76 -2.84
C ALA A 124 -1.42 -5.29 -2.74
N GLY A 125 -1.28 -5.82 -1.53
CA GLY A 125 -1.40 -7.27 -1.28
C GLY A 125 -0.30 -8.06 -2.00
N SER A 126 -0.70 -8.99 -2.88
CA SER A 126 0.23 -9.79 -3.70
C SER A 126 0.70 -9.08 -4.97
N GLY A 127 0.16 -7.93 -5.30
CA GLY A 127 0.24 -7.32 -6.61
C GLY A 127 -0.85 -7.87 -7.57
N PRO A 128 -0.86 -7.45 -8.84
CA PRO A 128 0.04 -6.48 -9.45
C PRO A 128 -0.29 -5.02 -9.13
N SER A 129 -1.43 -4.75 -8.46
CA SER A 129 -1.78 -3.38 -8.11
C SER A 129 -0.71 -2.75 -7.22
N VAL A 130 -0.39 -1.49 -7.50
CA VAL A 130 0.46 -0.66 -6.66
C VAL A 130 -0.30 0.60 -6.26
N PHE A 131 0.02 1.11 -5.08
CA PHE A 131 -0.59 2.34 -4.58
C PHE A 131 0.45 3.30 -4.06
N ALA A 132 0.13 4.58 -4.13
CA ALA A 132 0.91 5.66 -3.54
C ALA A 132 0.04 6.50 -2.61
N LEU A 133 0.65 7.12 -1.62
CA LEU A 133 0.00 8.06 -0.72
C LEU A 133 0.33 9.49 -1.11
N ALA A 134 -0.65 10.37 -0.95
CA ALA A 134 -0.53 11.78 -1.26
C ALA A 134 -1.12 12.65 -0.15
N SER A 135 -0.60 13.87 -0.02
CA SER A 135 -1.01 14.84 1.00
C SER A 135 -2.29 15.62 0.64
N ASN A 136 -2.74 15.55 -0.61
CA ASN A 136 -3.98 16.18 -1.08
C ASN A 136 -4.51 15.47 -2.33
N TYR A 137 -5.75 15.78 -2.72
CA TYR A 137 -6.44 15.13 -3.84
C TYR A 137 -5.77 15.42 -5.19
N GLU A 138 -5.35 16.67 -5.43
CA GLU A 138 -4.69 17.06 -6.69
C GLU A 138 -3.39 16.30 -6.89
N ALA A 139 -2.59 16.15 -5.83
CA ALA A 139 -1.38 15.32 -5.86
C ALA A 139 -1.72 13.86 -6.14
N ALA A 140 -2.77 13.31 -5.52
CA ALA A 140 -3.19 11.92 -5.78
C ALA A 140 -3.61 11.71 -7.25
N VAL A 141 -4.36 12.64 -7.83
CA VAL A 141 -4.76 12.60 -9.25
C VAL A 141 -3.54 12.66 -10.18
N ARG A 142 -2.61 13.59 -9.90
CA ARG A 142 -1.38 13.72 -10.69
C ARG A 142 -0.53 12.45 -10.62
N ILE A 143 -0.30 11.94 -9.41
CA ILE A 143 0.47 10.70 -9.17
C ILE A 143 -0.20 9.52 -9.87
N SER A 144 -1.51 9.37 -9.76
CA SER A 144 -2.29 8.33 -10.46
C SER A 144 -2.06 8.38 -11.97
N GLY A 145 -2.06 9.58 -12.57
CA GLY A 145 -1.76 9.78 -13.99
C GLY A 145 -0.30 9.46 -14.35
N GLU A 146 0.65 9.75 -13.48
CA GLU A 146 2.07 9.39 -13.66
C GLU A 146 2.27 7.87 -13.63
N MET A 147 1.67 7.20 -12.65
CA MET A 147 1.70 5.74 -12.53
C MET A 147 1.10 5.07 -13.77
N LYS A 148 -0.02 5.60 -14.27
CA LYS A 148 -0.66 5.11 -15.49
C LYS A 148 0.26 5.24 -16.70
N ARG A 149 0.82 6.42 -16.95
CA ARG A 149 1.73 6.68 -18.07
C ARG A 149 2.99 5.79 -18.03
N HIS A 150 3.47 5.46 -16.83
CA HIS A 150 4.60 4.56 -16.67
C HIS A 150 4.31 3.17 -17.27
N PHE A 151 3.19 2.54 -16.91
CA PHE A 151 2.82 1.23 -17.44
C PHE A 151 2.45 1.29 -18.93
N GLU A 152 1.72 2.31 -19.37
CA GLU A 152 1.43 2.52 -20.79
C GLU A 152 2.72 2.69 -21.62
N GLY A 153 3.75 3.37 -21.07
CA GLY A 153 5.08 3.49 -21.68
C GLY A 153 5.83 2.16 -21.82
N LEU A 154 5.50 1.17 -20.98
CA LEU A 154 6.00 -0.20 -21.08
C LEU A 154 5.14 -1.08 -22.00
N GLY A 155 4.10 -0.52 -22.63
CA GLY A 155 3.16 -1.27 -23.46
C GLY A 155 2.15 -2.10 -22.64
N ILE A 156 1.98 -1.81 -21.36
CA ILE A 156 1.09 -2.53 -20.45
C ILE A 156 -0.17 -1.69 -20.23
N GLY A 157 -1.33 -2.24 -20.56
CA GLY A 157 -2.63 -1.65 -20.23
C GLY A 157 -2.82 -1.54 -18.72
N CYS A 158 -3.53 -0.52 -18.24
CA CYS A 158 -3.79 -0.37 -16.81
C CYS A 158 -4.99 0.53 -16.52
N ASN A 159 -5.61 0.31 -15.36
CA ASN A 159 -6.61 1.21 -14.78
C ASN A 159 -5.98 1.97 -13.61
N SER A 160 -6.31 3.26 -13.48
CA SER A 160 -5.81 4.10 -12.39
C SER A 160 -6.95 4.82 -11.66
N TYR A 161 -6.76 5.02 -10.37
CA TYR A 161 -7.73 5.60 -9.46
C TYR A 161 -7.04 6.54 -8.48
N ALA A 162 -7.75 7.59 -8.08
CA ALA A 162 -7.32 8.48 -6.99
C ALA A 162 -8.52 8.81 -6.09
N GLY A 163 -8.29 8.95 -4.80
CA GLY A 163 -9.37 9.23 -3.87
C GLY A 163 -8.96 9.34 -2.41
N ARG A 164 -9.98 9.44 -1.57
CA ARG A 164 -9.86 9.33 -0.11
C ARG A 164 -10.14 7.91 0.34
N VAL A 165 -9.50 7.50 1.43
CA VAL A 165 -9.87 6.27 2.12
C VAL A 165 -11.28 6.42 2.69
N SER A 166 -12.20 5.54 2.28
CA SER A 166 -13.57 5.55 2.79
C SER A 166 -13.62 4.87 4.15
N ASN A 167 -14.22 5.53 5.13
CA ASN A 167 -14.50 4.93 6.44
C ASN A 167 -15.76 4.03 6.42
N ALA A 168 -16.54 4.08 5.35
CA ALA A 168 -17.68 3.19 5.14
C ALA A 168 -17.21 1.87 4.51
N GLY A 169 -17.58 0.76 5.13
CA GLY A 169 -17.35 -0.58 4.59
C GLY A 169 -18.32 -0.95 3.48
N ALA A 170 -18.33 -2.23 3.12
CA ALA A 170 -19.29 -2.78 2.18
C ALA A 170 -20.72 -2.55 2.68
N ARG A 171 -21.60 -2.21 1.76
CA ARG A 171 -23.03 -2.01 2.03
C ARG A 171 -23.87 -2.62 0.89
N VAL A 172 -25.02 -3.13 1.25
CA VAL A 172 -26.01 -3.53 0.26
C VAL A 172 -26.62 -2.24 -0.31
N VAL A 173 -26.69 -2.13 -1.62
CA VAL A 173 -27.40 -1.07 -2.33
C VAL A 173 -28.70 -1.70 -2.82
N GLU A 174 -29.85 -1.14 -2.39
CA GLU A 174 -31.16 -1.50 -2.91
C GLU A 174 -31.40 -0.87 -4.28
#